data_02b6ac33c44c24f328a54074ce419cfe
#
_entry.id   02b6ac33c44c24f328a54074ce419cfe
#
_cell.length_a   1.000
_cell.length_b   1.000
_cell.length_c   1.000
_cell.angle_alpha   90.00
_cell.angle_beta   90.00
_cell.angle_gamma   90.00
#
_symmetry.space_group_name_H-M   'P 1'
#
loop_
_entity.id
_entity.type
_entity.pdbx_description
1 polymer ?
#
loop_
_entity_poly.entity_id
_entity_poly.type
_entity_poly.pdbx_seq_one_letter_code
_entity_poly.pdbx_strand_id
1 'polypeptide(L)'
;KNLYAVGGNKESARLSGVNVNRTIYVAFVISAICSLIAGAIYTSRLGVALPDKAVGYEMDSIAAAVIGGTSMKGGVGNLGETLVGVLIYGIITNFFNLIGINAYWQQVFKGLVIAIAVYVNIQKTISTDKRKVG
;
A
#
# COMPACT_ATOMS: atom_id res chain seq x y z
N LYS A 1 -3.13 -9.89 -14.35
CA LYS A 1 -4.29 -9.31 -15.05
C LYS A 1 -5.57 -9.41 -14.22
N ASN A 2 -5.92 -10.60 -13.71
CA ASN A 2 -7.17 -10.82 -12.96
C ASN A 2 -7.30 -9.95 -11.70
N LEU A 3 -6.21 -9.70 -10.97
CA LEU A 3 -6.20 -8.82 -9.79
C LEU A 3 -6.62 -7.38 -10.14
N TYR A 4 -6.12 -6.84 -11.24
CA TYR A 4 -6.50 -5.50 -11.72
C TYR A 4 -7.96 -5.44 -12.17
N ALA A 5 -8.44 -6.48 -12.87
CA ALA A 5 -9.83 -6.56 -13.30
C ALA A 5 -10.78 -6.59 -12.10
N VAL A 6 -10.52 -7.44 -11.12
CA VAL A 6 -11.32 -7.56 -9.89
C VAL A 6 -11.23 -6.29 -9.03
N GLY A 7 -10.03 -5.67 -8.96
CA GLY A 7 -9.83 -4.42 -8.23
C GLY A 7 -10.55 -3.22 -8.86
N GLY A 8 -10.66 -3.19 -10.19
CA GLY A 8 -11.33 -2.10 -10.91
C GLY A 8 -12.86 -2.19 -10.85
N ASN A 9 -13.41 -3.35 -11.18
CA ASN A 9 -14.85 -3.62 -11.10
C ASN A 9 -15.12 -5.11 -10.95
N LYS A 10 -15.58 -5.52 -9.76
CA LYS A 10 -15.86 -6.93 -9.44
C LYS A 10 -16.94 -7.54 -10.33
N GLU A 11 -17.98 -6.78 -10.64
CA GLU A 11 -19.13 -7.24 -11.44
C GLU A 11 -18.69 -7.47 -12.90
N SER A 12 -18.00 -6.50 -13.49
CA SER A 12 -17.47 -6.63 -14.85
C SER A 12 -16.46 -7.76 -14.97
N ALA A 13 -15.60 -7.95 -13.97
CA ALA A 13 -14.66 -9.07 -13.92
C ALA A 13 -15.38 -10.41 -13.86
N ARG A 14 -16.46 -10.53 -13.07
CA ARG A 14 -17.29 -11.72 -12.98
C ARG A 14 -17.98 -12.04 -14.30
N LEU A 15 -18.56 -11.05 -14.96
CA LEU A 15 -19.19 -11.20 -16.27
C LEU A 15 -18.19 -11.62 -17.35
N SER A 16 -16.92 -11.24 -17.21
CA SER A 16 -15.82 -11.65 -18.09
C SER A 16 -15.26 -13.04 -17.75
N GLY A 17 -15.92 -13.82 -16.89
CA GLY A 17 -15.53 -15.19 -16.54
C GLY A 17 -14.40 -15.29 -15.48
N VAL A 18 -13.99 -14.16 -14.86
CA VAL A 18 -12.98 -14.18 -13.80
C VAL A 18 -13.59 -14.64 -12.49
N ASN A 19 -13.01 -15.67 -11.88
CA ASN A 19 -13.45 -16.12 -10.55
C ASN A 19 -12.94 -15.13 -9.48
N VAL A 20 -13.83 -14.21 -9.08
CA VAL A 20 -13.53 -13.12 -8.14
C VAL A 20 -13.04 -13.65 -6.80
N ASN A 21 -13.74 -14.66 -6.23
CA ASN A 21 -13.39 -15.19 -4.93
C ASN A 21 -12.00 -15.83 -4.95
N ARG A 22 -11.71 -16.66 -5.94
CA ARG A 22 -10.38 -17.28 -6.09
C ARG A 22 -9.28 -16.23 -6.24
N THR A 23 -9.53 -15.17 -6.99
CA THR A 23 -8.56 -14.08 -7.18
C THR A 23 -8.27 -13.34 -5.88
N ILE A 24 -9.30 -13.08 -5.07
CA ILE A 24 -9.16 -12.46 -3.76
C ILE A 24 -8.38 -13.38 -2.79
N TYR A 25 -8.72 -14.67 -2.73
CA TYR A 25 -8.00 -15.62 -1.88
C TYR A 25 -6.51 -15.70 -2.24
N VAL A 26 -6.18 -15.76 -3.53
CA VAL A 26 -4.79 -15.77 -3.99
C VAL A 26 -4.06 -14.50 -3.56
N ALA A 27 -4.69 -13.33 -3.66
CA ALA A 27 -4.09 -12.07 -3.23
C ALA A 27 -3.78 -12.07 -1.73
N PHE A 28 -4.72 -12.55 -0.89
CA PHE A 28 -4.49 -12.65 0.55
C PHE A 28 -3.41 -13.66 0.91
N VAL A 29 -3.36 -14.80 0.24
CA VAL A 29 -2.31 -15.82 0.46
C VAL A 29 -0.93 -15.27 0.12
N ILE A 30 -0.79 -14.57 -1.01
CA ILE A 30 0.48 -13.93 -1.39
C ILE A 30 0.88 -12.88 -0.36
N SER A 31 -0.06 -12.03 0.06
CA SER A 31 0.18 -11.02 1.10
C SER A 31 0.64 -11.65 2.42
N ALA A 32 0.00 -12.75 2.84
CA ALA A 32 0.36 -13.46 4.06
C ALA A 32 1.79 -14.06 3.98
N ILE A 33 2.16 -14.66 2.84
CA ILE A 33 3.51 -15.19 2.62
C ILE A 33 4.54 -14.06 2.67
N CYS A 34 4.29 -12.95 1.99
CA CYS A 34 5.19 -11.79 2.02
C CYS A 34 5.33 -11.22 3.44
N SER A 35 4.25 -11.13 4.20
CA SER A 35 4.27 -10.66 5.59
C SER A 35 5.06 -11.61 6.51
N LEU A 36 4.95 -12.93 6.30
CA LEU A 36 5.71 -13.93 7.04
C LEU A 36 7.22 -13.78 6.78
N ILE A 37 7.60 -13.62 5.51
CA ILE A 37 9.01 -13.41 5.14
C ILE A 37 9.54 -12.10 5.75
N ALA A 38 8.76 -11.02 5.65
CA ALA A 38 9.13 -9.73 6.24
C ALA A 38 9.28 -9.82 7.75
N GLY A 39 8.37 -10.50 8.45
CA GLY A 39 8.44 -10.73 9.88
C GLY A 39 9.65 -11.56 10.30
N ALA A 40 9.98 -12.61 9.55
CA ALA A 40 11.16 -13.42 9.80
C ALA A 40 12.48 -12.62 9.66
N ILE A 41 12.59 -11.82 8.59
CA ILE A 41 13.74 -10.93 8.37
C ILE A 41 13.84 -9.89 9.49
N TYR A 42 12.73 -9.30 9.88
CA TYR A 42 12.68 -8.28 10.93
C TYR A 42 13.10 -8.83 12.29
N THR A 43 12.56 -9.99 12.69
CA THR A 43 12.92 -10.68 13.93
C THR A 43 14.38 -11.10 13.95
N SER A 44 14.88 -11.62 12.84
CA SER A 44 16.30 -12.00 12.69
C SER A 44 17.24 -10.79 12.87
N ARG A 45 16.85 -9.63 12.33
CA ARG A 45 17.63 -8.39 12.45
C ARG A 45 17.67 -7.84 13.88
N LEU A 46 16.58 -7.97 14.63
CA LEU A 46 16.50 -7.49 16.02
C LEU A 46 17.09 -8.48 17.01
N GLY A 47 17.22 -9.76 16.66
CA GLY A 47 17.62 -10.83 17.57
C GLY A 47 16.61 -11.15 18.67
N VAL A 48 15.45 -10.48 18.67
CA VAL A 48 14.38 -10.63 19.68
C VAL A 48 13.02 -10.59 18.98
N ALA A 49 12.11 -11.47 19.40
CA ALA A 49 10.72 -11.44 18.97
C ALA A 49 9.90 -10.59 19.94
N LEU A 50 9.52 -9.40 19.53
CA LEU A 50 8.70 -8.49 20.31
C LEU A 50 7.33 -8.35 19.63
N PRO A 51 6.22 -8.76 20.27
CA PRO A 51 4.90 -8.77 19.65
C PRO A 51 4.39 -7.37 19.27
N ASP A 52 4.80 -6.33 20.00
CA ASP A 52 4.29 -4.96 19.81
C ASP A 52 5.07 -4.15 18.77
N LYS A 53 6.18 -4.65 18.25
CA LYS A 53 7.06 -3.88 17.35
C LYS A 53 6.50 -3.68 15.94
N ALA A 54 5.55 -4.49 15.53
CA ALA A 54 4.94 -4.41 14.20
C ALA A 54 3.62 -3.61 14.18
N VAL A 55 3.18 -3.08 15.32
CA VAL A 55 1.97 -2.26 15.41
C VAL A 55 2.14 -0.99 14.58
N GLY A 56 1.21 -0.75 13.64
CA GLY A 56 1.24 0.39 12.73
C GLY A 56 1.95 0.15 11.39
N TYR A 57 2.63 -0.97 11.20
CA TYR A 57 3.31 -1.28 9.92
C TYR A 57 2.33 -1.52 8.77
N GLU A 58 1.08 -1.88 9.08
CA GLU A 58 0.00 -1.94 8.11
C GLU A 58 -0.26 -0.57 7.48
N MET A 59 -0.28 0.49 8.29
CA MET A 59 -0.44 1.87 7.80
C MET A 59 0.79 2.34 7.02
N ASP A 60 1.99 1.97 7.45
CA ASP A 60 3.24 2.27 6.76
C ASP A 60 3.27 1.63 5.37
N SER A 61 2.81 0.39 5.26
CA SER A 61 2.73 -0.33 3.99
C SER A 61 1.73 0.29 3.02
N ILE A 62 0.56 0.71 3.54
CA ILE A 62 -0.45 1.43 2.75
C ILE A 62 0.09 2.78 2.29
N ALA A 63 0.72 3.56 3.19
CA ALA A 63 1.32 4.84 2.85
C ALA A 63 2.35 4.71 1.73
N ALA A 64 3.27 3.76 1.85
CA ALA A 64 4.29 3.49 0.85
C ALA A 64 3.69 3.10 -0.51
N ALA A 65 2.65 2.23 -0.52
CA ALA A 65 1.96 1.83 -1.73
C ALA A 65 1.24 3.00 -2.42
N VAL A 66 0.59 3.88 -1.65
CA VAL A 66 -0.14 5.04 -2.18
C VAL A 66 0.82 6.12 -2.68
N ILE A 67 1.94 6.38 -1.98
CA ILE A 67 3.03 7.24 -2.46
C ILE A 67 3.57 6.72 -3.80
N GLY A 68 3.71 5.40 -3.94
CA GLY A 68 4.08 4.74 -5.19
C GLY A 68 3.00 4.74 -6.28
N GLY A 69 1.86 5.43 -6.08
CA GLY A 69 0.83 5.61 -7.11
C GLY A 69 -0.20 4.48 -7.19
N THR A 70 -0.19 3.52 -6.26
CA THR A 70 -1.23 2.48 -6.20
C THR A 70 -2.56 3.08 -5.76
N SER A 71 -3.62 2.84 -6.53
CA SER A 71 -4.96 3.37 -6.24
C SER A 71 -5.63 2.64 -5.08
N MET A 72 -6.10 3.38 -4.08
CA MET A 72 -6.91 2.83 -2.99
C MET A 72 -8.29 2.34 -3.44
N LYS A 73 -8.80 2.84 -4.58
CA LYS A 73 -10.05 2.35 -5.18
C LYS A 73 -9.88 1.02 -5.90
N GLY A 74 -8.63 0.58 -6.13
CA GLY A 74 -8.29 -0.62 -6.87
C GLY A 74 -8.16 -0.40 -8.38
N GLY A 75 -7.83 -1.47 -9.10
CA GLY A 75 -7.75 -1.50 -10.55
C GLY A 75 -6.51 -0.83 -11.17
N VAL A 76 -5.81 0.01 -10.45
CA VAL A 76 -4.61 0.72 -10.90
C VAL A 76 -3.49 0.59 -9.88
N GLY A 77 -2.31 0.24 -10.35
CA GLY A 77 -1.09 0.14 -9.57
C GLY A 77 0.02 -0.48 -10.40
N ASN A 78 1.26 -0.19 -10.03
CA ASN A 78 2.44 -0.75 -10.68
C ASN A 78 3.45 -1.15 -9.60
N LEU A 79 3.96 -2.37 -9.69
CA LEU A 79 4.92 -2.90 -8.71
C LEU A 79 6.21 -2.05 -8.68
N GLY A 80 6.69 -1.59 -9.84
CA GLY A 80 7.89 -0.75 -9.91
C GLY A 80 7.69 0.61 -9.23
N GLU A 81 6.55 1.24 -9.44
CA GLU A 81 6.20 2.51 -8.81
C GLU A 81 6.02 2.33 -7.28
N THR A 82 5.41 1.22 -6.86
CA THR A 82 5.28 0.88 -5.44
C THR A 82 6.63 0.69 -4.77
N LEU A 83 7.61 0.06 -5.44
CA LEU A 83 8.98 -0.06 -4.92
C LEU A 83 9.64 1.31 -4.70
N VAL A 84 9.47 2.23 -5.64
CA VAL A 84 9.94 3.62 -5.47
C VAL A 84 9.25 4.28 -4.28
N GLY A 85 7.95 4.09 -4.11
CA GLY A 85 7.19 4.58 -2.96
C GLY A 85 7.72 4.05 -1.62
N VAL A 86 8.06 2.77 -1.56
CA VAL A 86 8.66 2.15 -0.37
C VAL A 86 10.03 2.77 -0.06
N LEU A 87 10.86 3.01 -1.07
CA LEU A 87 12.17 3.65 -0.89
C LEU A 87 12.03 5.08 -0.36
N ILE A 88 11.14 5.88 -0.96
CA ILE A 88 10.87 7.26 -0.52
C ILE A 88 10.37 7.25 0.93
N TYR A 89 9.39 6.39 1.24
CA TYR A 89 8.85 6.29 2.58
C TYR A 89 9.92 5.86 3.61
N GLY A 90 10.77 4.91 3.25
CA GLY A 90 11.88 4.44 4.08
C GLY A 90 12.91 5.54 4.37
N ILE A 91 13.24 6.36 3.36
CA ILE A 91 14.15 7.51 3.52
C ILE A 91 13.54 8.54 4.47
N ILE A 92 12.26 8.89 4.31
CA ILE A 92 11.57 9.87 5.17
C ILE A 92 11.54 9.37 6.62
N THR A 93 11.19 8.10 6.84
CA THR A 93 11.13 7.52 8.19
C THR A 93 12.51 7.47 8.84
N ASN A 94 13.55 7.13 8.07
CA ASN A 94 14.92 7.12 8.57
C ASN A 94 15.41 8.54 8.93
N PHE A 95 15.07 9.52 8.12
CA PHE A 95 15.37 10.92 8.38
C PHE A 95 14.74 11.41 9.69
N PHE A 96 13.48 11.07 9.96
CA PHE A 96 12.82 11.41 11.23
C PHE A 96 13.49 10.76 12.44
N ASN A 97 13.95 9.52 12.28
CA ASN A 97 14.69 8.81 13.33
C ASN A 97 16.06 9.47 13.61
N LEU A 98 16.77 9.93 12.57
CA LEU A 98 18.06 10.59 12.70
C LEU A 98 17.98 11.95 13.40
N ILE A 99 16.91 12.71 13.17
CA ILE A 99 16.67 14.00 13.83
C ILE A 99 16.16 13.78 15.27
N GLY A 100 15.79 12.57 15.65
CA GLY A 100 15.30 12.28 17.00
C GLY A 100 13.85 12.73 17.23
N ILE A 101 13.04 12.85 16.16
CA ILE A 101 11.62 13.20 16.30
C ILE A 101 10.89 12.08 17.04
N ASN A 102 10.12 12.47 18.06
CA ASN A 102 9.33 11.54 18.87
C ASN A 102 8.37 10.72 17.98
N ALA A 103 8.21 9.43 18.30
CA ALA A 103 7.37 8.49 17.55
C ALA A 103 5.91 8.97 17.37
N TYR A 104 5.36 9.70 18.34
CA TYR A 104 4.01 10.27 18.23
C TYR A 104 3.90 11.30 17.09
N TRP A 105 4.89 12.17 16.96
CA TRP A 105 4.94 13.13 15.85
C TRP A 105 5.12 12.46 14.50
N GLN A 106 5.91 11.38 14.47
CA GLN A 106 6.06 10.58 13.25
C GLN A 106 4.71 9.99 12.80
N GLN A 107 3.87 9.51 13.73
CA GLN A 107 2.52 9.02 13.41
C GLN A 107 1.61 10.12 12.84
N VAL A 108 1.67 11.33 13.39
CA VAL A 108 0.91 12.48 12.84
C VAL A 108 1.35 12.77 11.40
N PHE A 109 2.66 12.84 11.14
CA PHE A 109 3.19 13.04 9.78
C PHE A 109 2.78 11.92 8.82
N LYS A 110 2.81 10.66 9.27
CA LYS A 110 2.34 9.51 8.48
C LYS A 110 0.87 9.68 8.07
N GLY A 111 0.01 10.02 9.01
CA GLY A 111 -1.41 10.28 8.76
C GLY A 111 -1.62 11.40 7.75
N LEU A 112 -0.88 12.49 7.86
CA LEU A 112 -0.95 13.63 6.95
C LEU A 112 -0.47 13.26 5.54
N VAL A 113 0.62 12.51 5.42
CA VAL A 113 1.14 12.02 4.13
C VAL A 113 0.10 11.13 3.44
N ILE A 114 -0.53 10.20 4.19
CA ILE A 114 -1.59 9.34 3.65
C ILE A 114 -2.78 10.20 3.18
N ALA A 115 -3.21 11.18 3.97
CA ALA A 115 -4.33 12.06 3.61
C ALA A 115 -4.06 12.84 2.31
N ILE A 116 -2.87 13.40 2.17
CA ILE A 116 -2.45 14.12 0.96
C ILE A 116 -2.40 13.17 -0.24
N ALA A 117 -1.80 11.99 -0.07
CA ALA A 117 -1.66 11.01 -1.13
C ALA A 117 -3.02 10.49 -1.61
N VAL A 118 -3.97 10.27 -0.70
CA VAL A 118 -5.36 9.92 -1.02
C VAL A 118 -6.06 11.06 -1.76
N TYR A 119 -5.89 12.30 -1.30
CA TYR A 119 -6.47 13.47 -1.97
C TYR A 119 -6.00 13.60 -3.42
N VAL A 120 -4.67 13.51 -3.65
CA VAL A 120 -4.09 13.56 -4.99
C VAL A 120 -4.58 12.41 -5.88
N ASN A 121 -4.71 11.21 -5.30
CA ASN A 121 -5.21 10.04 -6.01
C ASN A 121 -6.67 10.20 -6.45
N ILE A 122 -7.52 10.76 -5.59
CA ILE A 122 -8.92 11.07 -5.91
C ILE A 122 -9.01 12.11 -7.04
N GLN A 123 -8.21 13.17 -6.98
CA GLN A 123 -8.18 14.21 -8.02
C GLN A 123 -7.79 13.65 -9.40
N LYS A 124 -6.77 12.78 -9.46
CA LYS A 124 -6.37 12.11 -10.71
C LYS A 124 -7.50 11.25 -11.28
N THR A 125 -8.24 10.54 -10.43
CA THR A 125 -9.35 9.67 -10.84
C THR A 125 -10.48 10.50 -11.44
N ILE A 126 -10.86 11.63 -10.83
CA ILE A 126 -11.92 12.53 -11.31
C ILE A 126 -11.51 13.16 -12.65
N SER A 127 -10.27 13.55 -12.82
CA SER A 127 -9.74 14.12 -14.07
C SER A 127 -9.75 13.13 -15.23
N THR A 128 -9.51 11.85 -14.96
CA THR A 128 -9.52 10.79 -15.97
C THR A 128 -10.93 10.44 -16.41
N ASP A 129 -11.89 10.49 -15.50
CA ASP A 129 -13.30 10.19 -15.78
C ASP A 129 -13.93 11.30 -16.67
N LYS A 130 -13.59 12.57 -16.41
CA LYS A 130 -14.03 13.70 -17.26
C LYS A 130 -13.50 13.63 -18.69
N ARG A 131 -12.34 13.04 -18.94
CA ARG A 131 -11.77 12.85 -20.30
C ARG A 131 -12.43 11.74 -21.11
N LYS A 132 -13.16 10.82 -20.47
CA LYS A 132 -13.83 9.71 -21.16
C LYS A 132 -15.29 10.04 -21.56
N VAL A 133 -15.86 11.13 -21.06
CA VAL A 133 -17.25 11.53 -21.29
C VAL A 133 -17.36 12.71 -22.28
N GLY A 134 -16.27 13.31 -22.70
CA GLY A 134 -16.19 14.31 -23.79
C GLY A 134 -15.52 13.75 -25.02
#